data_cd77c76ee6d836d29bb4a999a35c8d53
#
_entry.id   cd77c76ee6d836d29bb4a999a35c8d53
#
_cell.length_a   1.000
_cell.length_b   1.000
_cell.length_c   1.000
_cell.angle_alpha   90.00
_cell.angle_beta   90.00
_cell.angle_gamma   90.00
#
_symmetry.space_group_name_H-M   'P 1'
#
loop_
_entity.id
_entity.type
_entity.pdbx_description
1 polymer ?
#
loop_
_entity_poly.entity_id
_entity_poly.type
_entity_poly.pdbx_seq_one_letter_code
_entity_poly.pdbx_strand_id
1 'polypeptide(L)'
;MNKKIAAIILLFLSYAGYAQDTRVLTLYDAINLAKRNNSDYVIAKLDKMKAEKQVSEVYSENLVPNITFGSRYTRSFRKQTLSFAGQTFEIGSDNSITTTLDVSEPIPFLGTPVFNGIRIAEYYNRIQEENLKSVETKIKADVKKSFYNVLLLKEVISLNQQSIDNAQENLRVVEARYRAGVALEYDYIRAKVKVETLKPQLTQSENNLEIAKQFLKNNIGLKDEKNIDVTGTLSYDSLEVWGSTDELINKISSSNVAIRQLKLSKKINEQLVDVDYANYLPKFYVFGQWSSQANENDGRSLTGYRFYNSIIAGIGLNWNLNLFRNSYKEEQSKIEVLKSEEQIIKTKELLKTQTRSVILKIEDAKNRIQSQQEIVNTAQRGYDLAVISYKSGVLNQIDVVDAELALSQVKLAYVQAIYDYLNARTELEQLLEQ
;
A
#
# COMPACT_ATOMS: atom_id res chain seq x y z
N MET A 1 -13.74 -56.16 32.72
CA MET A 1 -13.29 -54.87 33.27
C MET A 1 -12.18 -54.35 32.35
N ASN A 2 -12.18 -53.33 31.55
CA ASN A 2 -13.07 -52.20 31.39
C ASN A 2 -12.75 -51.48 30.06
N LYS A 3 -13.29 -51.96 28.94
CA LYS A 3 -13.21 -51.19 27.67
C LYS A 3 -14.03 -49.89 27.73
N LYS A 4 -14.95 -49.75 28.65
CA LYS A 4 -15.78 -48.55 28.85
C LYS A 4 -15.09 -47.42 29.65
N ILE A 5 -14.12 -47.76 30.51
CA ILE A 5 -13.36 -46.78 31.29
C ILE A 5 -12.25 -46.15 30.43
N ALA A 6 -11.63 -46.90 29.50
CA ALA A 6 -10.66 -46.40 28.56
C ALA A 6 -11.27 -45.39 27.54
N ALA A 7 -12.53 -45.58 27.13
CA ALA A 7 -13.25 -44.66 26.24
C ALA A 7 -13.61 -43.32 26.91
N ILE A 8 -13.88 -43.32 28.22
CA ILE A 8 -14.19 -42.08 28.98
C ILE A 8 -12.93 -41.28 29.27
N ILE A 9 -11.77 -41.92 29.49
CA ILE A 9 -10.47 -41.24 29.66
C ILE A 9 -9.98 -40.61 28.32
N LEU A 10 -10.26 -41.27 27.20
CA LEU A 10 -9.95 -40.71 25.85
C LEU A 10 -10.87 -39.55 25.48
N LEU A 11 -12.09 -39.47 26.00
CA LEU A 11 -13.00 -38.33 25.78
C LEU A 11 -12.66 -37.13 26.68
N PHE A 12 -11.99 -37.32 27.83
CA PHE A 12 -11.52 -36.23 28.68
C PHE A 12 -10.14 -35.65 28.22
N LEU A 13 -9.36 -36.40 27.47
CA LEU A 13 -8.09 -35.91 26.89
C LEU A 13 -8.25 -35.07 25.60
N SER A 14 -9.43 -35.11 24.98
CA SER A 14 -9.74 -34.25 23.82
C SER A 14 -10.28 -32.85 24.22
N TYR A 15 -10.49 -32.60 25.52
CA TYR A 15 -10.76 -31.26 26.08
C TYR A 15 -9.48 -30.60 26.67
N ALA A 16 -8.28 -31.09 26.31
CA ALA A 16 -7.04 -30.34 26.53
C ALA A 16 -7.17 -29.05 25.70
N GLY A 17 -7.50 -27.97 26.39
CA GLY A 17 -7.94 -26.72 25.91
C GLY A 17 -7.17 -26.27 24.67
N TYR A 18 -7.86 -25.81 23.66
CA TYR A 18 -7.41 -24.75 22.83
C TYR A 18 -7.12 -23.56 23.77
N ALA A 19 -5.98 -23.58 24.43
CA ALA A 19 -5.36 -22.36 24.92
C ALA A 19 -5.16 -21.54 23.64
N GLN A 20 -6.04 -20.58 23.40
CA GLN A 20 -5.88 -19.60 22.35
C GLN A 20 -4.55 -18.92 22.65
N ASP A 21 -3.51 -19.36 21.93
CA ASP A 21 -2.14 -18.87 22.08
C ASP A 21 -2.15 -17.40 21.64
N THR A 22 -2.41 -16.50 22.62
CA THR A 22 -2.47 -15.06 22.40
C THR A 22 -1.04 -14.59 22.15
N ARG A 23 -0.74 -14.19 20.93
CA ARG A 23 0.56 -13.67 20.57
C ARG A 23 0.71 -12.23 21.00
N VAL A 24 1.58 -11.99 21.98
CA VAL A 24 1.93 -10.64 22.42
C VAL A 24 3.00 -10.06 21.49
N LEU A 25 2.75 -8.88 20.96
CA LEU A 25 3.59 -8.21 19.97
C LEU A 25 4.17 -6.92 20.54
N THR A 26 5.46 -6.69 20.31
CA THR A 26 6.07 -5.36 20.40
C THR A 26 5.86 -4.60 19.09
N LEU A 27 6.06 -3.28 19.09
CA LEU A 27 6.01 -2.47 17.86
C LEU A 27 7.00 -2.97 16.81
N TYR A 28 8.20 -3.35 17.24
CA TYR A 28 9.23 -3.91 16.36
C TYR A 28 8.78 -5.24 15.72
N ASP A 29 8.18 -6.14 16.50
CA ASP A 29 7.65 -7.40 15.98
C ASP A 29 6.53 -7.18 14.97
N ALA A 30 5.61 -6.26 15.25
CA ALA A 30 4.51 -5.90 14.37
C ALA A 30 5.02 -5.38 13.00
N ILE A 31 6.01 -4.46 13.00
CA ILE A 31 6.62 -3.95 11.77
C ILE A 31 7.31 -5.06 10.99
N ASN A 32 8.06 -5.95 11.65
CA ASN A 32 8.75 -7.05 10.98
C ASN A 32 7.79 -8.09 10.38
N LEU A 33 6.68 -8.37 11.08
CA LEU A 33 5.62 -9.23 10.54
C LEU A 33 4.97 -8.61 9.31
N ALA A 34 4.66 -7.31 9.35
CA ALA A 34 4.09 -6.61 8.22
C ALA A 34 5.00 -6.68 6.98
N LYS A 35 6.30 -6.46 7.13
CA LYS A 35 7.28 -6.61 6.02
C LYS A 35 7.34 -8.01 5.42
N ARG A 36 6.95 -9.04 6.16
CA ARG A 36 6.94 -10.43 5.67
C ARG A 36 5.61 -10.86 5.07
N ASN A 37 4.51 -10.40 5.64
CA ASN A 37 3.19 -10.99 5.42
C ASN A 37 2.18 -10.02 4.79
N ASN A 38 2.40 -8.70 4.86
CA ASN A 38 1.46 -7.72 4.33
C ASN A 38 1.35 -7.87 2.81
N SER A 39 0.12 -7.99 2.32
CA SER A 39 -0.15 -8.26 0.91
C SER A 39 0.32 -7.12 0.00
N ASP A 40 0.20 -5.86 0.41
CA ASP A 40 0.63 -4.71 -0.40
C ASP A 40 2.15 -4.70 -0.58
N TYR A 41 2.92 -5.09 0.48
CA TYR A 41 4.38 -5.22 0.36
C TYR A 41 4.78 -6.35 -0.58
N VAL A 42 4.09 -7.51 -0.48
CA VAL A 42 4.35 -8.66 -1.38
C VAL A 42 4.02 -8.28 -2.82
N ILE A 43 2.89 -7.59 -3.06
CA ILE A 43 2.50 -7.11 -4.40
C ILE A 43 3.57 -6.15 -4.95
N ALA A 44 3.98 -5.14 -4.19
CA ALA A 44 5.01 -4.19 -4.63
C ALA A 44 6.36 -4.88 -4.95
N LYS A 45 6.72 -5.92 -4.18
CA LYS A 45 7.91 -6.75 -4.46
C LYS A 45 7.77 -7.53 -5.76
N LEU A 46 6.59 -8.09 -6.03
CA LEU A 46 6.31 -8.81 -7.28
C LEU A 46 6.28 -7.85 -8.47
N ASP A 47 5.75 -6.64 -8.31
CA ASP A 47 5.77 -5.60 -9.35
C ASP A 47 7.20 -5.18 -9.70
N LYS A 48 8.08 -5.03 -8.70
CA LYS A 48 9.52 -4.82 -8.94
C LYS A 48 10.14 -5.97 -9.73
N MET A 49 9.89 -7.22 -9.32
CA MET A 49 10.41 -8.40 -10.04
C MET A 49 9.87 -8.49 -11.47
N LYS A 50 8.60 -8.11 -11.68
CA LYS A 50 8.00 -8.03 -13.02
C LYS A 50 8.72 -6.97 -13.87
N ALA A 51 8.97 -5.79 -13.33
CA ALA A 51 9.68 -4.73 -14.04
C ALA A 51 11.13 -5.12 -14.41
N GLU A 52 11.83 -5.86 -13.54
CA GLU A 52 13.15 -6.44 -13.87
C GLU A 52 13.07 -7.40 -15.07
N LYS A 53 12.02 -8.23 -15.15
CA LYS A 53 11.80 -9.10 -16.30
C LYS A 53 11.40 -8.35 -17.56
N GLN A 54 10.64 -7.25 -17.43
CA GLN A 54 10.33 -6.36 -18.55
C GLN A 54 11.58 -5.70 -19.14
N VAL A 55 12.54 -5.31 -18.29
CA VAL A 55 13.86 -4.84 -18.78
C VAL A 55 14.53 -5.94 -19.63
N SER A 56 14.58 -7.18 -19.11
CA SER A 56 15.17 -8.32 -19.85
C SER A 56 14.43 -8.62 -21.16
N GLU A 57 13.09 -8.49 -21.17
CA GLU A 57 12.24 -8.65 -22.34
C GLU A 57 12.60 -7.61 -23.41
N VAL A 58 12.67 -6.32 -23.03
CA VAL A 58 13.02 -5.23 -23.96
C VAL A 58 14.44 -5.39 -24.51
N TYR A 59 15.40 -5.86 -23.70
CA TYR A 59 16.73 -6.24 -24.19
C TYR A 59 16.64 -7.35 -25.23
N SER A 60 15.85 -8.39 -24.96
CA SER A 60 15.68 -9.52 -25.85
C SER A 60 14.99 -9.13 -27.17
N GLU A 61 13.94 -8.32 -27.11
CA GLU A 61 13.20 -7.84 -28.28
C GLU A 61 14.03 -6.97 -29.21
N ASN A 62 15.03 -6.25 -28.70
CA ASN A 62 15.78 -5.24 -29.45
C ASN A 62 17.20 -5.66 -29.80
N LEU A 63 17.75 -6.69 -29.17
CA LEU A 63 19.15 -7.14 -29.36
C LEU A 63 19.29 -8.64 -29.65
N VAL A 64 18.18 -9.36 -29.77
CA VAL A 64 18.15 -10.78 -30.15
C VAL A 64 17.29 -10.90 -31.39
N PRO A 65 17.78 -11.58 -32.45
CA PRO A 65 17.03 -11.74 -33.68
C PRO A 65 15.63 -12.33 -33.46
N ASN A 66 14.62 -11.71 -34.11
CA ASN A 66 13.28 -12.24 -34.11
C ASN A 66 13.21 -13.42 -35.07
N ILE A 67 12.86 -14.61 -34.59
CA ILE A 67 12.73 -15.85 -35.34
C ILE A 67 11.26 -16.20 -35.42
N THR A 68 10.72 -16.24 -36.63
CA THR A 68 9.32 -16.57 -36.88
C THR A 68 9.22 -17.81 -37.76
N PHE A 69 8.53 -18.86 -37.31
CA PHE A 69 8.15 -20.01 -38.09
C PHE A 69 6.70 -19.92 -38.48
N GLY A 70 6.42 -20.02 -39.77
CA GLY A 70 5.06 -20.01 -40.32
C GLY A 70 4.84 -21.15 -41.31
N SER A 71 3.66 -21.78 -41.26
CA SER A 71 3.24 -22.72 -42.26
C SER A 71 1.81 -22.43 -42.65
N ARG A 72 1.55 -22.31 -43.94
CA ARG A 72 0.23 -21.98 -44.49
C ARG A 72 -0.15 -22.96 -45.61
N TYR A 73 -1.32 -23.55 -45.53
CA TYR A 73 -1.99 -24.20 -46.65
C TYR A 73 -3.02 -23.25 -47.23
N THR A 74 -2.98 -23.07 -48.54
CA THR A 74 -3.95 -22.22 -49.28
C THR A 74 -4.60 -23.05 -50.36
N ARG A 75 -5.93 -23.04 -50.44
CA ARG A 75 -6.72 -23.59 -51.55
C ARG A 75 -7.31 -22.46 -52.38
N SER A 76 -7.03 -22.48 -53.67
CA SER A 76 -7.60 -21.55 -54.64
C SER A 76 -8.87 -22.18 -55.27
N PHE A 77 -10.04 -21.69 -54.88
CA PHE A 77 -11.33 -22.13 -55.46
C PHE A 77 -11.57 -21.56 -56.87
N ARG A 78 -10.83 -20.50 -57.24
CA ARG A 78 -10.80 -19.93 -58.58
C ARG A 78 -9.37 -19.38 -58.84
N LYS A 79 -8.73 -19.89 -59.91
CA LYS A 79 -7.40 -19.45 -60.28
C LYS A 79 -7.47 -18.09 -60.97
N GLN A 80 -6.36 -17.36 -60.93
CA GLN A 80 -6.21 -16.11 -61.70
C GLN A 80 -6.11 -16.45 -63.16
N THR A 81 -6.73 -15.63 -64.01
CA THR A 81 -6.66 -15.78 -65.44
C THR A 81 -5.82 -14.65 -66.02
N LEU A 82 -4.87 -14.99 -66.88
CA LEU A 82 -4.07 -14.02 -67.67
C LEU A 82 -4.50 -14.15 -69.13
N SER A 83 -4.89 -13.04 -69.76
CA SER A 83 -5.18 -12.99 -71.20
C SER A 83 -3.98 -12.39 -71.93
N PHE A 84 -3.39 -13.17 -72.82
CA PHE A 84 -2.28 -12.75 -73.65
C PHE A 84 -2.55 -13.15 -75.11
N ALA A 85 -2.41 -12.23 -76.05
CA ALA A 85 -2.64 -12.43 -77.48
C ALA A 85 -4.00 -13.10 -77.84
N GLY A 86 -5.09 -12.79 -77.11
CA GLY A 86 -6.43 -13.31 -77.33
C GLY A 86 -6.71 -14.68 -76.71
N GLN A 87 -5.70 -15.28 -76.06
CA GLN A 87 -5.83 -16.52 -75.28
C GLN A 87 -5.85 -16.28 -73.80
N THR A 88 -6.68 -16.99 -73.03
CA THR A 88 -6.79 -16.90 -71.57
C THR A 88 -6.15 -18.12 -70.95
N PHE A 89 -5.16 -17.88 -70.10
CA PHE A 89 -4.44 -18.93 -69.37
C PHE A 89 -4.78 -18.81 -67.86
N GLU A 90 -5.07 -19.95 -67.22
CA GLU A 90 -5.15 -19.99 -65.75
C GLU A 90 -3.77 -20.09 -65.13
N ILE A 91 -3.45 -19.20 -64.18
CA ILE A 91 -2.18 -19.15 -63.49
C ILE A 91 -2.38 -19.58 -62.04
N GLY A 92 -1.45 -20.35 -61.51
CA GLY A 92 -1.43 -20.85 -60.14
C GLY A 92 -1.86 -22.31 -60.02
N SER A 93 -1.87 -22.79 -58.78
CA SER A 93 -2.26 -24.16 -58.40
C SER A 93 -3.52 -24.15 -57.58
N ASP A 94 -4.25 -25.30 -57.57
CA ASP A 94 -5.41 -25.45 -56.71
C ASP A 94 -5.01 -25.45 -55.23
N ASN A 95 -3.86 -26.02 -54.91
CA ASN A 95 -3.36 -26.18 -53.56
C ASN A 95 -1.92 -25.64 -53.45
N SER A 96 -1.66 -24.86 -52.41
CA SER A 96 -0.32 -24.34 -52.09
C SER A 96 -0.01 -24.57 -50.62
N ILE A 97 1.13 -25.17 -50.33
CA ILE A 97 1.70 -25.21 -48.96
C ILE A 97 2.97 -24.36 -48.95
N THR A 98 3.02 -23.38 -48.07
CA THR A 98 4.20 -22.53 -47.89
C THR A 98 4.62 -22.61 -46.45
N THR A 99 5.84 -23.01 -46.21
CA THR A 99 6.47 -23.01 -44.87
C THR A 99 7.67 -22.07 -44.89
N THR A 100 7.74 -21.15 -43.95
CA THR A 100 8.82 -20.16 -43.85
C THR A 100 9.46 -20.20 -42.45
N LEU A 101 10.74 -19.95 -42.43
CA LEU A 101 11.50 -19.60 -41.24
C LEU A 101 12.15 -18.25 -41.51
N ASP A 102 11.67 -17.23 -40.82
CA ASP A 102 12.12 -15.85 -40.99
C ASP A 102 12.95 -15.46 -39.78
N VAL A 103 14.12 -14.86 -40.02
CA VAL A 103 15.01 -14.29 -39.01
C VAL A 103 15.20 -12.83 -39.35
N SER A 104 14.92 -11.92 -38.44
CA SER A 104 15.13 -10.49 -38.67
C SER A 104 15.64 -9.80 -37.42
N GLU A 105 16.54 -8.85 -37.62
CA GLU A 105 17.16 -8.05 -36.56
C GLU A 105 17.25 -6.59 -36.98
N PRO A 106 16.69 -5.64 -36.20
CA PRO A 106 16.90 -4.21 -36.44
C PRO A 106 18.34 -3.84 -36.13
N ILE A 107 18.96 -3.05 -37.01
CA ILE A 107 20.30 -2.53 -36.76
C ILE A 107 20.18 -1.36 -35.78
N PRO A 108 20.76 -1.43 -34.55
CA PRO A 108 20.56 -0.43 -33.49
C PRO A 108 21.25 0.94 -33.76
N PHE A 109 21.75 1.13 -34.94
CA PHE A 109 22.31 2.40 -35.44
C PHE A 109 21.37 2.98 -36.50
N LEU A 110 21.45 4.29 -36.73
CA LEU A 110 20.74 4.95 -37.81
C LEU A 110 19.20 4.85 -37.72
N GLY A 111 18.65 5.57 -36.73
CA GLY A 111 17.20 5.80 -36.66
C GLY A 111 16.36 4.75 -35.91
N THR A 112 16.97 3.70 -35.40
CA THR A 112 16.27 2.74 -34.56
C THR A 112 16.33 3.19 -33.07
N PRO A 113 15.19 3.39 -32.40
CA PRO A 113 15.14 3.88 -31.00
C PRO A 113 15.39 2.76 -29.96
N VAL A 114 16.21 1.74 -30.31
CA VAL A 114 16.51 0.57 -29.46
C VAL A 114 17.00 0.99 -28.09
N PHE A 115 18.01 1.84 -28.03
CA PHE A 115 18.59 2.26 -26.73
C PHE A 115 17.64 3.15 -25.92
N ASN A 116 16.76 3.93 -26.58
CA ASN A 116 15.75 4.70 -25.89
C ASN A 116 14.68 3.79 -25.26
N GLY A 117 14.26 2.74 -25.97
CA GLY A 117 13.36 1.70 -25.43
C GLY A 117 13.92 1.03 -24.18
N ILE A 118 15.20 0.64 -24.23
CA ILE A 118 15.91 0.04 -23.09
C ILE A 118 15.95 1.03 -21.91
N ARG A 119 16.33 2.30 -22.13
CA ARG A 119 16.35 3.32 -21.06
C ARG A 119 14.97 3.55 -20.45
N ILE A 120 13.92 3.55 -21.26
CA ILE A 120 12.53 3.66 -20.77
C ILE A 120 12.21 2.50 -19.81
N ALA A 121 12.53 1.27 -20.19
CA ALA A 121 12.33 0.10 -19.36
C ALA A 121 13.15 0.15 -18.05
N GLU A 122 14.40 0.60 -18.11
CA GLU A 122 15.26 0.80 -16.93
C GLU A 122 14.72 1.89 -16.01
N TYR A 123 14.24 3.02 -16.52
CA TYR A 123 13.61 4.07 -15.71
C TYR A 123 12.31 3.56 -15.07
N TYR A 124 11.51 2.78 -15.81
CA TYR A 124 10.31 2.16 -15.27
C TYR A 124 10.65 1.18 -14.12
N ASN A 125 11.69 0.36 -14.28
CA ASN A 125 12.18 -0.51 -13.20
C ASN A 125 12.58 0.30 -11.96
N ARG A 126 13.30 1.42 -12.12
CA ARG A 126 13.64 2.32 -11.01
C ARG A 126 12.42 2.95 -10.35
N ILE A 127 11.36 3.24 -11.10
CA ILE A 127 10.09 3.70 -10.54
C ILE A 127 9.49 2.61 -9.63
N GLN A 128 9.54 1.34 -10.02
CA GLN A 128 9.04 0.24 -9.19
C GLN A 128 9.92 0.00 -7.95
N GLU A 129 11.22 0.24 -8.01
CA GLU A 129 12.09 0.25 -6.83
C GLU A 129 11.70 1.35 -5.84
N GLU A 130 11.46 2.56 -6.31
CA GLU A 130 10.98 3.67 -5.48
C GLU A 130 9.56 3.40 -4.95
N ASN A 131 8.70 2.75 -5.74
CA ASN A 131 7.37 2.33 -5.31
C ASN A 131 7.44 1.33 -4.15
N LEU A 132 8.32 0.33 -4.22
CA LEU A 132 8.53 -0.62 -3.12
C LEU A 132 8.95 0.08 -1.83
N LYS A 133 9.86 1.07 -1.89
CA LYS A 133 10.26 1.89 -0.73
C LYS A 133 9.08 2.71 -0.18
N SER A 134 8.27 3.30 -1.06
CA SER A 134 7.07 4.04 -0.68
C SER A 134 6.07 3.16 0.07
N VAL A 135 5.80 1.97 -0.45
CA VAL A 135 4.90 0.99 0.17
C VAL A 135 5.46 0.51 1.52
N GLU A 136 6.77 0.26 1.61
CA GLU A 136 7.42 -0.11 2.88
C GLU A 136 7.24 0.97 3.95
N THR A 137 7.50 2.24 3.61
CA THR A 137 7.35 3.36 4.53
C THR A 137 5.89 3.56 4.95
N LYS A 138 4.96 3.45 3.99
CA LYS A 138 3.52 3.51 4.27
C LYS A 138 3.08 2.41 5.25
N ILE A 139 3.49 1.17 5.00
CA ILE A 139 3.13 0.03 5.87
C ILE A 139 3.70 0.22 7.28
N LYS A 140 4.95 0.69 7.41
CA LYS A 140 5.52 1.05 8.73
C LYS A 140 4.64 2.07 9.45
N ALA A 141 4.19 3.12 8.76
CA ALA A 141 3.33 4.14 9.33
C ALA A 141 1.95 3.59 9.72
N ASP A 142 1.32 2.80 8.86
CA ASP A 142 0.00 2.20 9.10
C ASP A 142 0.03 1.23 10.28
N VAL A 143 1.11 0.43 10.41
CA VAL A 143 1.33 -0.46 11.55
C VAL A 143 1.55 0.34 12.83
N LYS A 144 2.39 1.40 12.82
CA LYS A 144 2.60 2.28 14.00
C LYS A 144 1.28 2.88 14.47
N LYS A 145 0.49 3.47 13.57
CA LYS A 145 -0.80 4.08 13.88
C LYS A 145 -1.80 3.08 14.46
N SER A 146 -1.93 1.90 13.85
CA SER A 146 -2.84 0.85 14.37
C SER A 146 -2.35 0.28 15.70
N PHE A 147 -1.04 0.14 15.90
CA PHE A 147 -0.45 -0.31 17.16
C PHE A 147 -0.71 0.70 18.30
N TYR A 148 -0.48 1.98 18.05
CA TYR A 148 -0.77 3.05 19.02
C TYR A 148 -2.27 3.15 19.32
N ASN A 149 -3.14 2.89 18.34
CA ASN A 149 -4.58 2.86 18.57
C ASN A 149 -4.99 1.72 19.52
N VAL A 150 -4.38 0.55 19.39
CA VAL A 150 -4.61 -0.55 20.35
C VAL A 150 -4.14 -0.17 21.75
N LEU A 151 -2.98 0.47 21.89
CA LEU A 151 -2.49 0.97 23.19
C LEU A 151 -3.41 2.04 23.78
N LEU A 152 -3.89 3.00 22.96
CA LEU A 152 -4.86 4.01 23.37
C LEU A 152 -6.12 3.35 23.96
N LEU A 153 -6.69 2.39 23.26
CA LEU A 153 -7.93 1.73 23.69
C LEU A 153 -7.73 0.87 24.95
N LYS A 154 -6.55 0.27 25.14
CA LYS A 154 -6.20 -0.38 26.42
C LYS A 154 -6.18 0.61 27.57
N GLU A 155 -5.63 1.80 27.36
CA GLU A 155 -5.61 2.85 28.37
C GLU A 155 -7.01 3.40 28.66
N VAL A 156 -7.84 3.61 27.61
CA VAL A 156 -9.25 4.01 27.76
C VAL A 156 -10.04 2.98 28.59
N ILE A 157 -9.84 1.69 28.37
CA ILE A 157 -10.47 0.62 29.16
C ILE A 157 -10.03 0.70 30.61
N SER A 158 -8.73 0.90 30.85
CA SER A 158 -8.19 1.07 32.20
C SER A 158 -8.82 2.27 32.95
N LEU A 159 -8.96 3.41 32.25
CA LEU A 159 -9.59 4.62 32.79
C LEU A 159 -11.09 4.40 33.06
N ASN A 160 -11.82 3.73 32.16
CA ASN A 160 -13.24 3.41 32.35
C ASN A 160 -13.44 2.46 33.52
N GLN A 161 -12.58 1.45 33.68
CA GLN A 161 -12.61 0.57 34.82
C GLN A 161 -12.35 1.32 36.13
N GLN A 162 -11.35 2.22 36.14
CA GLN A 162 -11.09 3.07 37.31
C GLN A 162 -12.28 3.96 37.68
N SER A 163 -12.99 4.51 36.68
CA SER A 163 -14.21 5.30 36.91
C SER A 163 -15.34 4.43 37.49
N ILE A 164 -15.48 3.18 37.04
CA ILE A 164 -16.45 2.24 37.62
C ILE A 164 -16.10 1.92 39.09
N ASP A 165 -14.82 1.62 39.37
CA ASP A 165 -14.35 1.32 40.71
C ASP A 165 -14.59 2.49 41.67
N ASN A 166 -14.28 3.73 41.22
CA ASN A 166 -14.56 4.96 41.98
C ASN A 166 -16.08 5.14 42.23
N ALA A 167 -16.89 4.93 41.20
CA ALA A 167 -18.36 5.05 41.35
C ALA A 167 -18.96 3.99 42.28
N GLN A 168 -18.42 2.77 42.26
CA GLN A 168 -18.84 1.69 43.20
C GLN A 168 -18.46 2.02 44.62
N GLU A 169 -17.25 2.52 44.87
CA GLU A 169 -16.84 2.95 46.22
C GLU A 169 -17.71 4.12 46.71
N ASN A 170 -18.01 5.09 45.84
CA ASN A 170 -18.93 6.19 46.17
C ASN A 170 -20.33 5.67 46.50
N LEU A 171 -20.87 4.73 45.69
CA LEU A 171 -22.16 4.09 45.96
C LEU A 171 -22.17 3.42 47.33
N ARG A 172 -21.11 2.68 47.71
CA ARG A 172 -20.97 2.03 49.00
C ARG A 172 -21.03 3.03 50.16
N VAL A 173 -20.38 4.16 50.05
CA VAL A 173 -20.40 5.22 51.06
C VAL A 173 -21.79 5.85 51.16
N VAL A 174 -22.42 6.17 50.03
CA VAL A 174 -23.77 6.75 50.00
C VAL A 174 -24.81 5.80 50.55
N GLU A 175 -24.75 4.51 50.23
CA GLU A 175 -25.64 3.47 50.75
C GLU A 175 -25.53 3.33 52.28
N ALA A 176 -24.31 3.33 52.84
CA ALA A 176 -24.09 3.30 54.28
C ALA A 176 -24.70 4.53 54.98
N ARG A 177 -24.56 5.72 54.38
CA ARG A 177 -25.16 6.95 54.92
C ARG A 177 -26.67 6.97 54.80
N TYR A 178 -27.22 6.46 53.72
CA TYR A 178 -28.69 6.30 53.54
C TYR A 178 -29.27 5.36 54.59
N ARG A 179 -28.65 4.20 54.81
CA ARG A 179 -29.06 3.25 55.87
C ARG A 179 -28.95 3.84 57.27
N ALA A 180 -28.03 4.76 57.51
CA ALA A 180 -27.89 5.50 58.77
C ALA A 180 -28.87 6.68 58.88
N GLY A 181 -29.68 6.96 57.86
CA GLY A 181 -30.65 8.06 57.85
C GLY A 181 -30.04 9.48 57.67
N VAL A 182 -28.73 9.52 57.22
CA VAL A 182 -28.01 10.83 57.03
C VAL A 182 -27.79 11.20 55.56
N ALA A 183 -28.32 10.42 54.62
CA ALA A 183 -28.37 10.74 53.21
C ALA A 183 -29.78 10.52 52.66
N LEU A 184 -30.11 11.24 51.57
CA LEU A 184 -31.42 11.12 50.90
C LEU A 184 -31.48 9.85 50.04
N GLU A 185 -32.64 9.26 49.87
CA GLU A 185 -32.88 8.15 48.94
C GLU A 185 -32.50 8.56 47.49
N TYR A 186 -32.75 9.80 47.14
CA TYR A 186 -32.35 10.36 45.83
C TYR A 186 -30.85 10.24 45.58
N ASP A 187 -29.98 10.51 46.55
CA ASP A 187 -28.55 10.39 46.47
C ASP A 187 -28.10 8.94 46.23
N TYR A 188 -28.76 7.99 46.94
CA TYR A 188 -28.53 6.56 46.75
C TYR A 188 -28.91 6.10 45.32
N ILE A 189 -30.11 6.47 44.84
CA ILE A 189 -30.57 6.12 43.51
C ILE A 189 -29.61 6.70 42.46
N ARG A 190 -29.19 7.94 42.61
CA ARG A 190 -28.27 8.64 41.72
C ARG A 190 -26.89 7.95 41.66
N ALA A 191 -26.31 7.58 42.77
CA ALA A 191 -25.04 6.85 42.82
C ALA A 191 -25.16 5.47 42.14
N LYS A 192 -26.29 4.78 42.31
CA LYS A 192 -26.58 3.50 41.64
C LYS A 192 -26.70 3.68 40.13
N VAL A 193 -27.44 4.67 39.65
CA VAL A 193 -27.57 4.99 38.23
C VAL A 193 -26.21 5.32 37.60
N LYS A 194 -25.34 6.07 38.30
CA LYS A 194 -23.98 6.38 37.83
C LYS A 194 -23.18 5.10 37.56
N VAL A 195 -23.17 4.14 38.44
CA VAL A 195 -22.48 2.83 38.24
C VAL A 195 -23.02 2.12 36.99
N GLU A 196 -24.35 2.02 36.88
CA GLU A 196 -25.00 1.30 35.79
C GLU A 196 -24.77 1.99 34.43
N THR A 197 -24.61 3.32 34.37
CA THR A 197 -24.33 4.08 33.13
C THR A 197 -22.89 3.94 32.66
N LEU A 198 -21.95 3.60 33.55
CA LEU A 198 -20.52 3.40 33.15
C LEU A 198 -20.25 2.02 32.53
N LYS A 199 -21.04 0.99 32.92
CA LYS A 199 -20.84 -0.38 32.39
C LYS A 199 -20.95 -0.49 30.88
N PRO A 200 -21.98 0.09 30.21
CA PRO A 200 -22.04 0.11 28.73
C PRO A 200 -20.86 0.83 28.06
N GLN A 201 -20.29 1.87 28.71
CA GLN A 201 -19.11 2.57 28.18
C GLN A 201 -17.87 1.68 28.20
N LEU A 202 -17.68 0.89 29.26
CA LEU A 202 -16.63 -0.12 29.33
C LEU A 202 -16.78 -1.15 28.21
N THR A 203 -17.97 -1.77 28.08
CA THR A 203 -18.25 -2.76 27.03
C THR A 203 -18.01 -2.19 25.62
N GLN A 204 -18.41 -0.93 25.38
CA GLN A 204 -18.14 -0.26 24.11
C GLN A 204 -16.62 -0.11 23.84
N SER A 205 -15.83 0.23 24.87
CA SER A 205 -14.39 0.36 24.77
C SER A 205 -13.70 -0.99 24.51
N GLU A 206 -14.19 -2.07 25.15
CA GLU A 206 -13.72 -3.43 24.90
C GLU A 206 -14.00 -3.87 23.46
N ASN A 207 -15.21 -3.61 22.93
CA ASN A 207 -15.54 -3.89 21.54
C ASN A 207 -14.65 -3.10 20.57
N ASN A 208 -14.40 -1.81 20.85
CA ASN A 208 -13.51 -0.98 20.05
C ASN A 208 -12.06 -1.52 20.06
N LEU A 209 -11.59 -2.04 21.20
CA LEU A 209 -10.27 -2.67 21.29
C LEU A 209 -10.17 -3.91 20.38
N GLU A 210 -11.19 -4.76 20.38
CA GLU A 210 -11.19 -5.94 19.51
C GLU A 210 -11.21 -5.56 18.03
N ILE A 211 -11.97 -4.52 17.64
CA ILE A 211 -11.96 -3.96 16.29
C ILE A 211 -10.56 -3.42 15.93
N ALA A 212 -9.92 -2.67 16.84
CA ALA A 212 -8.57 -2.15 16.61
C ALA A 212 -7.53 -3.26 16.47
N LYS A 213 -7.64 -4.34 17.24
CA LYS A 213 -6.79 -5.53 17.07
C LYS A 213 -6.99 -6.18 15.70
N GLN A 214 -8.22 -6.23 15.16
CA GLN A 214 -8.46 -6.74 13.80
C GLN A 214 -7.82 -5.84 12.73
N PHE A 215 -7.90 -4.51 12.86
CA PHE A 215 -7.19 -3.59 11.96
C PHE A 215 -5.68 -3.79 12.02
N LEU A 216 -5.10 -3.97 13.22
CA LEU A 216 -3.68 -4.27 13.36
C LEU A 216 -3.33 -5.61 12.70
N LYS A 217 -4.13 -6.67 12.90
CA LYS A 217 -3.94 -7.96 12.21
C LYS A 217 -3.90 -7.80 10.69
N ASN A 218 -4.82 -7.04 10.13
CA ASN A 218 -4.86 -6.78 8.70
C ASN A 218 -3.59 -6.06 8.22
N ASN A 219 -3.15 -5.03 8.95
CA ASN A 219 -1.96 -4.26 8.59
C ASN A 219 -0.67 -5.09 8.69
N ILE A 220 -0.57 -6.02 9.64
CA ILE A 220 0.58 -6.92 9.75
C ILE A 220 0.48 -8.17 8.88
N GLY A 221 -0.65 -8.38 8.18
CA GLY A 221 -0.86 -9.49 7.27
C GLY A 221 -1.04 -10.84 7.95
N LEU A 222 -1.50 -10.88 9.20
CA LEU A 222 -1.84 -12.11 9.89
C LEU A 222 -3.21 -12.62 9.44
N LYS A 223 -3.22 -13.74 8.70
CA LYS A 223 -4.45 -14.38 8.18
C LYS A 223 -5.05 -15.39 9.16
N ASP A 224 -4.26 -15.84 10.15
CA ASP A 224 -4.71 -16.83 11.14
C ASP A 224 -5.62 -16.19 12.19
N GLU A 225 -6.59 -16.96 12.68
CA GLU A 225 -7.56 -16.55 13.73
C GLU A 225 -6.93 -16.38 15.12
N LYS A 226 -5.60 -16.43 15.24
CA LYS A 226 -4.91 -16.26 16.52
C LYS A 226 -5.21 -14.90 17.11
N ASN A 227 -5.56 -14.89 18.39
CA ASN A 227 -5.69 -13.65 19.14
C ASN A 227 -4.33 -12.98 19.26
N ILE A 228 -4.30 -11.67 19.01
CA ILE A 228 -3.11 -10.85 19.24
C ILE A 228 -3.36 -9.93 20.43
N ASP A 229 -2.28 -9.62 21.12
CA ASP A 229 -2.23 -8.52 22.07
C ASP A 229 -0.94 -7.71 21.84
N VAL A 230 -0.90 -6.47 22.34
CA VAL A 230 0.26 -5.61 22.22
C VAL A 230 0.82 -5.27 23.60
N THR A 231 2.14 -5.16 23.68
CA THR A 231 2.84 -4.70 24.87
C THR A 231 3.57 -3.39 24.59
N GLY A 232 3.51 -2.47 25.55
CA GLY A 232 4.09 -1.14 25.45
C GLY A 232 3.23 -0.13 26.20
N THR A 233 3.72 1.09 26.27
CA THR A 233 3.02 2.24 26.85
C THR A 233 3.00 3.38 25.87
N LEU A 234 1.92 4.18 25.90
CA LEU A 234 1.90 5.46 25.20
C LEU A 234 2.82 6.42 25.95
N SER A 235 3.96 6.73 25.37
CA SER A 235 4.94 7.63 26.00
C SER A 235 5.26 8.80 25.08
N TYR A 236 5.42 9.96 25.68
CA TYR A 236 5.84 11.18 25.04
C TYR A 236 7.32 11.47 25.39
N ASP A 237 8.15 11.63 24.36
CA ASP A 237 9.52 12.08 24.53
C ASP A 237 9.61 13.59 24.34
N SER A 238 9.82 14.32 25.42
CA SER A 238 9.93 15.80 25.42
C SER A 238 11.24 16.30 24.79
N LEU A 239 12.27 15.46 24.69
CA LEU A 239 13.61 15.82 24.22
C LEU A 239 13.77 15.67 22.70
N GLU A 240 12.79 15.11 22.03
CA GLU A 240 12.85 14.89 20.58
C GLU A 240 12.79 16.21 19.81
N VAL A 241 13.88 16.53 19.09
CA VAL A 241 14.03 17.74 18.27
C VAL A 241 14.14 17.35 16.79
N TRP A 242 13.33 17.92 15.94
CA TRP A 242 13.24 17.59 14.51
C TRP A 242 13.97 18.60 13.59
N GLY A 243 14.83 19.44 14.06
CA GLY A 243 15.43 20.50 13.24
C GLY A 243 14.47 21.66 12.93
N SER A 244 14.90 22.59 12.11
CA SER A 244 14.04 23.72 11.74
C SER A 244 12.95 23.32 10.72
N THR A 245 11.79 23.97 10.80
CA THR A 245 10.68 23.75 9.88
C THR A 245 11.09 23.89 8.40
N ASP A 246 11.92 24.91 8.09
CA ASP A 246 12.36 25.17 6.73
C ASP A 246 13.36 24.11 6.23
N GLU A 247 14.23 23.59 7.10
CA GLU A 247 15.13 22.48 6.75
C GLU A 247 14.32 21.20 6.42
N LEU A 248 13.34 20.88 7.24
CA LEU A 248 12.46 19.71 6.99
C LEU A 248 11.68 19.84 5.70
N ILE A 249 11.08 21.01 5.45
CA ILE A 249 10.36 21.31 4.21
C ILE A 249 11.29 21.14 3.00
N ASN A 250 12.50 21.72 3.05
CA ASN A 250 13.45 21.63 1.95
C ASN A 250 13.91 20.18 1.72
N LYS A 251 14.21 19.44 2.78
CA LYS A 251 14.59 18.02 2.69
C LYS A 251 13.48 17.20 2.06
N ILE A 252 12.25 17.27 2.56
CA ILE A 252 11.11 16.49 2.08
C ILE A 252 10.78 16.87 0.63
N SER A 253 10.66 18.17 0.32
CA SER A 253 10.29 18.63 -1.02
C SER A 253 11.35 18.35 -2.09
N SER A 254 12.60 18.05 -1.71
CA SER A 254 13.67 17.73 -2.67
C SER A 254 13.91 16.24 -2.85
N SER A 255 13.76 15.43 -1.80
CA SER A 255 14.19 14.03 -1.74
C SER A 255 13.07 13.01 -1.54
N ASN A 256 11.82 13.44 -1.33
CA ASN A 256 10.70 12.52 -1.13
C ASN A 256 10.50 11.58 -2.33
N VAL A 257 10.10 10.34 -2.05
CA VAL A 257 9.89 9.27 -3.05
C VAL A 257 8.96 9.69 -4.19
N ALA A 258 7.89 10.44 -3.90
CA ALA A 258 6.98 10.93 -4.93
C ALA A 258 7.68 11.85 -5.93
N ILE A 259 8.60 12.72 -5.46
CA ILE A 259 9.41 13.58 -6.33
C ILE A 259 10.40 12.77 -7.14
N ARG A 260 11.03 11.73 -6.55
CA ARG A 260 11.96 10.85 -7.28
C ARG A 260 11.24 10.08 -8.39
N GLN A 261 10.05 9.54 -8.12
CA GLN A 261 9.22 8.86 -9.11
C GLN A 261 8.81 9.80 -10.25
N LEU A 262 8.36 11.02 -9.95
CA LEU A 262 7.99 12.01 -10.97
C LEU A 262 9.20 12.44 -11.84
N LYS A 263 10.39 12.59 -11.24
CA LYS A 263 11.61 12.86 -12.00
C LYS A 263 11.98 11.71 -12.96
N LEU A 264 11.78 10.45 -12.53
CA LEU A 264 11.98 9.29 -13.40
C LEU A 264 10.93 9.22 -14.52
N SER A 265 9.66 9.54 -14.21
CA SER A 265 8.59 9.63 -15.22
C SER A 265 8.88 10.73 -16.25
N LYS A 266 9.40 11.90 -15.81
CA LYS A 266 9.86 12.94 -16.73
C LYS A 266 10.96 12.42 -17.66
N LYS A 267 11.95 11.67 -17.13
CA LYS A 267 13.00 11.05 -17.95
C LYS A 267 12.46 10.06 -18.98
N ILE A 268 11.41 9.31 -18.65
CA ILE A 268 10.72 8.44 -19.61
C ILE A 268 10.12 9.30 -20.73
N ASN A 269 9.42 10.39 -20.39
CA ASN A 269 8.82 11.27 -21.39
C ASN A 269 9.88 11.96 -22.27
N GLU A 270 11.05 12.32 -21.72
CA GLU A 270 12.20 12.82 -22.50
C GLU A 270 12.69 11.76 -23.51
N GLN A 271 12.81 10.50 -23.09
CA GLN A 271 13.18 9.40 -24.01
C GLN A 271 12.09 9.14 -25.07
N LEU A 272 10.81 9.36 -24.77
CA LEU A 272 9.73 9.25 -25.76
C LEU A 272 9.83 10.34 -26.84
N VAL A 273 10.27 11.56 -26.50
CA VAL A 273 10.58 12.60 -27.50
C VAL A 273 11.66 12.10 -28.45
N ASP A 274 12.74 11.48 -27.95
CA ASP A 274 13.80 10.91 -28.76
C ASP A 274 13.32 9.77 -29.66
N VAL A 275 12.39 8.93 -29.14
CA VAL A 275 11.74 7.86 -29.92
C VAL A 275 10.89 8.43 -31.06
N ASP A 276 10.12 9.49 -30.79
CA ASP A 276 9.33 10.14 -31.85
C ASP A 276 10.20 10.85 -32.87
N TYR A 277 11.32 11.47 -32.44
CA TYR A 277 12.33 12.04 -33.36
C TYR A 277 12.95 10.95 -34.24
N ALA A 278 13.24 9.77 -33.72
CA ALA A 278 13.76 8.64 -34.49
C ALA A 278 12.83 8.21 -35.65
N ASN A 279 11.53 8.54 -35.60
CA ASN A 279 10.60 8.25 -36.71
C ASN A 279 10.81 9.12 -37.97
N TYR A 280 11.60 10.16 -37.89
CA TYR A 280 12.05 10.90 -39.10
C TYR A 280 13.16 10.19 -39.86
N LEU A 281 13.86 9.25 -39.23
CA LEU A 281 15.01 8.57 -39.78
C LEU A 281 14.64 7.22 -40.41
N PRO A 282 15.36 6.78 -41.47
CA PRO A 282 15.19 5.44 -41.99
C PRO A 282 15.62 4.38 -40.97
N LYS A 283 14.89 3.29 -40.93
CA LYS A 283 15.18 2.13 -40.05
C LYS A 283 15.79 1.02 -40.89
N PHE A 284 16.97 0.57 -40.51
CA PHE A 284 17.66 -0.52 -41.17
C PHE A 284 17.51 -1.83 -40.40
N TYR A 285 17.41 -2.95 -41.11
CA TYR A 285 17.34 -4.28 -40.54
C TYR A 285 18.07 -5.30 -41.41
N VAL A 286 18.59 -6.32 -40.78
CA VAL A 286 19.13 -7.51 -41.46
C VAL A 286 18.04 -8.58 -41.43
N PHE A 287 17.90 -9.30 -42.53
CA PHE A 287 16.95 -10.41 -42.56
C PHE A 287 17.49 -11.63 -43.26
N GLY A 288 17.02 -12.81 -42.87
CA GLY A 288 17.20 -14.07 -43.55
C GLY A 288 15.89 -14.83 -43.57
N GLN A 289 15.59 -15.47 -44.67
CA GLN A 289 14.38 -16.30 -44.79
C GLN A 289 14.76 -17.61 -45.47
N TRP A 290 14.35 -18.71 -44.86
CA TRP A 290 14.23 -19.99 -45.52
C TRP A 290 12.75 -20.24 -45.84
N SER A 291 12.45 -20.66 -47.06
CA SER A 291 11.09 -21.02 -47.45
C SER A 291 11.07 -22.36 -48.16
N SER A 292 10.02 -23.13 -47.92
CA SER A 292 9.73 -24.38 -48.60
C SER A 292 8.29 -24.30 -49.10
N GLN A 293 8.12 -24.41 -50.45
CA GLN A 293 6.82 -24.25 -51.11
C GLN A 293 6.51 -25.42 -51.99
N ALA A 294 5.28 -25.91 -51.90
CA ALA A 294 4.71 -26.88 -52.82
C ALA A 294 3.44 -26.31 -53.41
N ASN A 295 3.32 -26.37 -54.76
CA ASN A 295 2.16 -25.90 -55.50
C ASN A 295 1.67 -27.06 -56.38
N GLU A 296 0.48 -27.59 -56.16
CA GLU A 296 -0.05 -28.74 -56.86
C GLU A 296 -1.55 -28.57 -57.21
N ASN A 297 -1.94 -29.16 -58.31
CA ASN A 297 -3.35 -29.20 -58.71
C ASN A 297 -4.11 -30.40 -58.09
N ASP A 298 -5.42 -30.34 -58.11
CA ASP A 298 -6.25 -31.45 -57.61
C ASP A 298 -5.91 -32.76 -58.29
N GLY A 299 -6.05 -33.87 -57.58
CA GLY A 299 -5.71 -35.23 -58.05
C GLY A 299 -4.42 -35.81 -57.52
N ARG A 300 -3.54 -35.02 -56.85
CA ARG A 300 -2.37 -35.55 -56.13
C ARG A 300 -2.61 -35.63 -54.62
N SER A 301 -2.17 -36.76 -54.02
CA SER A 301 -2.13 -36.89 -52.57
C SER A 301 -1.05 -35.98 -51.96
N LEU A 302 -1.24 -35.54 -50.73
CA LEU A 302 -0.27 -34.69 -50.02
C LEU A 302 1.16 -35.27 -49.99
N THR A 303 1.29 -36.61 -49.99
CA THR A 303 2.59 -37.32 -50.03
C THR A 303 3.28 -37.20 -51.38
N GLY A 304 2.57 -36.79 -52.43
CA GLY A 304 3.10 -36.60 -53.77
C GLY A 304 3.48 -35.17 -54.09
N TYR A 305 3.35 -34.22 -53.14
CA TYR A 305 3.68 -32.82 -53.35
C TYR A 305 5.20 -32.64 -53.44
N ARG A 306 5.64 -31.83 -54.43
CA ARG A 306 7.02 -31.48 -54.62
C ARG A 306 7.33 -30.14 -53.94
N PHE A 307 8.25 -30.20 -52.94
CA PHE A 307 8.68 -29.02 -52.20
C PHE A 307 9.93 -28.41 -52.85
N TYR A 308 9.87 -27.10 -53.06
CA TYR A 308 11.01 -26.30 -53.55
C TYR A 308 11.47 -25.41 -52.42
N ASN A 309 12.78 -25.47 -52.13
CA ASN A 309 13.38 -24.73 -51.05
C ASN A 309 14.08 -23.49 -51.60
N SER A 310 13.98 -22.40 -50.86
CA SER A 310 14.68 -21.13 -51.14
C SER A 310 15.29 -20.59 -49.86
N ILE A 311 16.47 -19.99 -49.94
CA ILE A 311 17.13 -19.26 -48.87
C ILE A 311 17.50 -17.88 -49.44
N ILE A 312 17.07 -16.84 -48.74
CA ILE A 312 17.41 -15.47 -49.05
C ILE A 312 17.94 -14.77 -47.80
N ALA A 313 18.88 -13.88 -47.95
CA ALA A 313 19.36 -13.00 -46.89
C ALA A 313 19.68 -11.61 -47.49
N GLY A 314 19.52 -10.59 -46.65
CA GLY A 314 19.74 -9.25 -47.12
C GLY A 314 19.68 -8.19 -46.02
N ILE A 315 19.84 -6.95 -46.46
CA ILE A 315 19.64 -5.77 -45.64
C ILE A 315 18.42 -5.04 -46.18
N GLY A 316 17.49 -4.69 -45.30
CA GLY A 316 16.29 -3.92 -45.62
C GLY A 316 16.35 -2.51 -45.04
N LEU A 317 15.66 -1.60 -45.71
CA LEU A 317 15.43 -0.22 -45.27
C LEU A 317 13.92 0.03 -45.23
N ASN A 318 13.45 0.52 -44.13
CA ASN A 318 12.07 1.00 -43.99
C ASN A 318 12.09 2.49 -43.59
N TRP A 319 11.50 3.34 -44.40
CA TRP A 319 11.43 4.78 -44.17
C TRP A 319 10.00 5.29 -44.32
N ASN A 320 9.44 5.73 -43.17
CA ASN A 320 8.12 6.31 -43.15
C ASN A 320 8.15 7.83 -43.29
N LEU A 321 7.79 8.34 -44.47
CA LEU A 321 7.87 9.75 -44.81
C LEU A 321 6.66 10.60 -44.35
N ASN A 322 5.95 10.18 -43.30
CA ASN A 322 4.83 10.94 -42.76
C ASN A 322 5.28 12.12 -41.86
N LEU A 323 5.97 13.10 -42.50
CA LEU A 323 6.64 14.20 -41.80
C LEU A 323 5.69 15.02 -40.89
N PHE A 324 4.49 15.37 -41.39
CA PHE A 324 3.51 16.14 -40.61
C PHE A 324 3.02 15.36 -39.41
N ARG A 325 2.69 14.08 -39.57
CA ARG A 325 2.27 13.23 -38.47
C ARG A 325 3.36 13.09 -37.41
N ASN A 326 4.61 12.92 -37.84
CA ASN A 326 5.74 12.79 -36.92
C ASN A 326 5.98 14.08 -36.15
N SER A 327 5.84 15.26 -36.80
CA SER A 327 5.94 16.57 -36.14
C SER A 327 4.89 16.71 -35.01
N TYR A 328 3.63 16.42 -35.32
CA TYR A 328 2.60 16.52 -34.29
C TYR A 328 2.77 15.50 -33.11
N LYS A 329 3.33 14.34 -33.41
CA LYS A 329 3.65 13.37 -32.32
C LYS A 329 4.80 13.87 -31.46
N GLU A 330 5.88 14.36 -32.05
CA GLU A 330 7.01 14.95 -31.34
C GLU A 330 6.57 16.14 -30.49
N GLU A 331 5.72 17.04 -31.02
CA GLU A 331 5.15 18.14 -30.23
C GLU A 331 4.29 17.64 -29.04
N GLN A 332 3.46 16.61 -29.24
CA GLN A 332 2.69 15.99 -28.15
C GLN A 332 3.62 15.45 -27.06
N SER A 333 4.68 14.74 -27.42
CA SER A 333 5.65 14.21 -26.46
C SER A 333 6.40 15.32 -25.72
N LYS A 334 6.75 16.43 -26.37
CA LYS A 334 7.31 17.63 -25.72
C LYS A 334 6.34 18.26 -24.71
N ILE A 335 5.05 18.30 -25.04
CA ILE A 335 4.00 18.77 -24.12
C ILE A 335 3.89 17.85 -22.89
N GLU A 336 4.02 16.52 -23.05
CA GLU A 336 4.05 15.59 -21.90
C GLU A 336 5.26 15.81 -20.98
N VAL A 337 6.42 16.22 -21.52
CA VAL A 337 7.57 16.64 -20.69
C VAL A 337 7.23 17.88 -19.87
N LEU A 338 6.65 18.92 -20.49
CA LEU A 338 6.21 20.13 -19.77
C LEU A 338 5.17 19.83 -18.69
N LYS A 339 4.19 18.95 -18.99
CA LYS A 339 3.22 18.48 -17.99
C LYS A 339 3.90 17.77 -16.81
N SER A 340 4.95 17.00 -17.08
CA SER A 340 5.72 16.34 -16.02
C SER A 340 6.45 17.35 -15.13
N GLU A 341 6.95 18.44 -15.67
CA GLU A 341 7.57 19.55 -14.93
C GLU A 341 6.57 20.22 -13.99
N GLU A 342 5.39 20.58 -14.53
CA GLU A 342 4.32 21.17 -13.74
C GLU A 342 3.83 20.23 -12.63
N GLN A 343 3.75 18.92 -12.91
CA GLN A 343 3.39 17.93 -11.90
C GLN A 343 4.41 17.85 -10.76
N ILE A 344 5.71 17.98 -11.07
CA ILE A 344 6.79 18.04 -10.06
C ILE A 344 6.63 19.30 -9.20
N ILE A 345 6.40 20.46 -9.81
CA ILE A 345 6.20 21.74 -9.12
C ILE A 345 4.99 21.63 -8.17
N LYS A 346 3.84 21.20 -8.71
CA LYS A 346 2.61 21.00 -7.93
C LYS A 346 2.82 20.07 -6.74
N THR A 347 3.52 18.95 -6.95
CA THR A 347 3.76 17.97 -5.87
C THR A 347 4.71 18.52 -4.80
N LYS A 348 5.71 19.30 -5.19
CA LYS A 348 6.59 20.00 -4.22
C LYS A 348 5.80 20.95 -3.33
N GLU A 349 4.92 21.77 -3.89
CA GLU A 349 4.09 22.71 -3.12
C GLU A 349 3.12 21.98 -2.19
N LEU A 350 2.54 20.86 -2.66
CA LEU A 350 1.70 20.00 -1.82
C LEU A 350 2.50 19.43 -0.62
N LEU A 351 3.69 18.89 -0.88
CA LEU A 351 4.56 18.36 0.18
C LEU A 351 5.00 19.43 1.18
N LYS A 352 5.28 20.66 0.74
CA LYS A 352 5.57 21.79 1.65
C LYS A 352 4.40 22.08 2.58
N THR A 353 3.19 22.15 2.01
CA THR A 353 1.97 22.39 2.79
C THR A 353 1.69 21.25 3.77
N GLN A 354 1.82 20.01 3.32
CA GLN A 354 1.63 18.83 4.15
C GLN A 354 2.66 18.77 5.30
N THR A 355 3.93 19.03 5.01
CA THR A 355 5.01 19.06 6.03
C THR A 355 4.71 20.12 7.09
N ARG A 356 4.34 21.34 6.68
CA ARG A 356 3.98 22.41 7.63
C ARG A 356 2.79 22.03 8.50
N SER A 357 1.74 21.44 7.89
CA SER A 357 0.57 20.93 8.63
C SER A 357 0.94 19.89 9.68
N VAL A 358 1.81 18.94 9.34
CA VAL A 358 2.23 17.90 10.29
C VAL A 358 3.07 18.48 11.43
N ILE A 359 3.96 19.42 11.14
CA ILE A 359 4.76 20.11 12.18
C ILE A 359 3.84 20.85 13.15
N LEU A 360 2.84 21.61 12.65
CA LEU A 360 1.88 22.30 13.51
C LEU A 360 1.06 21.33 14.36
N LYS A 361 0.69 20.16 13.83
CA LYS A 361 0.02 19.11 14.63
C LYS A 361 0.92 18.60 15.76
N ILE A 362 2.21 18.42 15.50
CA ILE A 362 3.17 17.99 16.51
C ILE A 362 3.28 19.05 17.62
N GLU A 363 3.42 20.32 17.26
CA GLU A 363 3.51 21.44 18.21
C GLU A 363 2.23 21.58 19.04
N ASP A 364 1.07 21.52 18.40
CA ASP A 364 -0.22 21.56 19.09
C ASP A 364 -0.36 20.39 20.08
N ALA A 365 -0.04 19.16 19.64
CA ALA A 365 -0.11 17.99 20.50
C ALA A 365 0.86 18.10 21.69
N LYS A 366 2.10 18.61 21.50
CA LYS A 366 3.06 18.88 22.58
C LYS A 366 2.51 19.85 23.61
N ASN A 367 1.97 20.97 23.16
CA ASN A 367 1.37 21.99 24.04
C ASN A 367 0.18 21.42 24.83
N ARG A 368 -0.69 20.61 24.16
CA ARG A 368 -1.81 19.94 24.83
C ARG A 368 -1.31 18.94 25.89
N ILE A 369 -0.30 18.12 25.59
CA ILE A 369 0.25 17.16 26.55
C ILE A 369 0.74 17.89 27.82
N GLN A 370 1.53 18.95 27.67
CA GLN A 370 2.04 19.71 28.78
C GLN A 370 0.94 20.35 29.62
N SER A 371 -0.04 21.00 28.97
CA SER A 371 -1.17 21.62 29.66
C SER A 371 -2.03 20.57 30.37
N GLN A 372 -2.40 19.47 29.69
CA GLN A 372 -3.24 18.43 30.27
C GLN A 372 -2.58 17.71 31.45
N GLN A 373 -1.25 17.54 31.46
CA GLN A 373 -0.54 16.94 32.58
C GLN A 373 -0.76 17.72 33.91
N GLU A 374 -0.70 19.06 33.83
CA GLU A 374 -0.95 19.94 35.00
C GLU A 374 -2.42 19.88 35.44
N ILE A 375 -3.33 19.89 34.44
CA ILE A 375 -4.78 19.80 34.70
C ILE A 375 -5.13 18.45 35.36
N VAL A 376 -4.54 17.33 34.90
CA VAL A 376 -4.74 16.00 35.52
C VAL A 376 -4.33 16.02 36.99
N ASN A 377 -3.16 16.59 37.31
CA ASN A 377 -2.69 16.68 38.71
C ASN A 377 -3.64 17.51 39.57
N THR A 378 -4.15 18.63 39.02
CA THR A 378 -5.10 19.51 39.72
C THR A 378 -6.46 18.84 39.90
N ALA A 379 -6.98 18.20 38.87
CA ALA A 379 -8.26 17.49 38.93
C ALA A 379 -8.21 16.28 39.89
N GLN A 380 -7.08 15.57 39.95
CA GLN A 380 -6.89 14.47 40.89
C GLN A 380 -6.98 14.98 42.35
N ARG A 381 -6.27 16.10 42.66
CA ARG A 381 -6.37 16.72 43.99
C ARG A 381 -7.78 17.20 44.29
N GLY A 382 -8.49 17.78 43.30
CA GLY A 382 -9.89 18.22 43.45
C GLY A 382 -10.79 17.06 43.79
N TYR A 383 -10.67 15.96 43.11
CA TYR A 383 -11.43 14.74 43.37
C TYR A 383 -11.14 14.18 44.80
N ASP A 384 -9.86 14.07 45.16
CA ASP A 384 -9.47 13.55 46.47
C ASP A 384 -10.03 14.42 47.60
N LEU A 385 -9.99 15.75 47.47
CA LEU A 385 -10.56 16.69 48.42
C LEU A 385 -12.10 16.59 48.48
N ALA A 386 -12.78 16.45 47.32
CA ALA A 386 -14.22 16.27 47.26
C ALA A 386 -14.67 15.00 48.02
N VAL A 387 -13.95 13.89 47.81
CA VAL A 387 -14.23 12.62 48.54
C VAL A 387 -14.07 12.76 50.06
N ILE A 388 -12.98 13.41 50.50
CA ILE A 388 -12.71 13.65 51.92
C ILE A 388 -13.78 14.56 52.55
N SER A 389 -14.11 15.67 51.88
CA SER A 389 -15.11 16.65 52.33
C SER A 389 -16.52 16.10 52.34
N TYR A 390 -16.86 15.21 51.41
CA TYR A 390 -18.13 14.49 51.42
C TYR A 390 -18.20 13.53 52.62
N LYS A 391 -17.14 12.77 52.86
CA LYS A 391 -17.09 11.84 54.03
C LYS A 391 -17.26 12.56 55.36
N SER A 392 -16.72 13.79 55.49
CA SER A 392 -16.88 14.65 56.66
C SER A 392 -18.19 15.45 56.71
N GLY A 393 -19.03 15.36 55.69
CA GLY A 393 -20.37 16.02 55.68
C GLY A 393 -20.34 17.48 55.26
N VAL A 394 -19.20 17.96 54.73
CA VAL A 394 -19.03 19.38 54.28
C VAL A 394 -19.54 19.62 52.83
N LEU A 395 -19.33 18.64 51.94
CA LEU A 395 -19.82 18.70 50.57
C LEU A 395 -20.98 17.73 50.31
N ASN A 396 -21.72 17.98 49.23
CA ASN A 396 -22.78 17.11 48.75
C ASN A 396 -22.24 15.97 47.86
N GLN A 397 -23.04 14.93 47.67
CA GLN A 397 -22.70 13.81 46.79
C GLN A 397 -22.49 14.22 45.34
N ILE A 398 -23.22 15.26 44.88
CA ILE A 398 -23.06 15.79 43.51
C ILE A 398 -21.67 16.34 43.25
N ASP A 399 -21.07 17.00 44.24
CA ASP A 399 -19.72 17.60 44.10
C ASP A 399 -18.65 16.54 43.87
N VAL A 400 -18.82 15.33 44.50
CA VAL A 400 -17.91 14.18 44.25
C VAL A 400 -18.07 13.63 42.83
N VAL A 401 -19.33 13.50 42.34
CA VAL A 401 -19.61 13.00 40.99
C VAL A 401 -19.10 13.95 39.94
N ASP A 402 -19.24 15.26 40.14
CA ASP A 402 -18.74 16.28 39.21
C ASP A 402 -17.21 16.33 39.19
N ALA A 403 -16.56 16.20 40.35
CA ALA A 403 -15.10 16.14 40.43
C ALA A 403 -14.55 14.85 39.78
N GLU A 404 -15.22 13.68 39.92
CA GLU A 404 -14.88 12.43 39.26
C GLU A 404 -15.02 12.54 37.74
N LEU A 405 -16.12 13.13 37.27
CA LEU A 405 -16.35 13.36 35.84
C LEU A 405 -15.27 14.25 35.23
N ALA A 406 -14.92 15.37 35.90
CA ALA A 406 -13.88 16.26 35.47
C ALA A 406 -12.51 15.55 35.40
N LEU A 407 -12.15 14.75 36.41
CA LEU A 407 -10.92 13.96 36.45
C LEU A 407 -10.87 12.94 35.30
N SER A 408 -11.95 12.19 35.07
CA SER A 408 -12.04 11.20 34.00
C SER A 408 -11.87 11.84 32.62
N GLN A 409 -12.52 12.99 32.36
CA GLN A 409 -12.42 13.71 31.12
C GLN A 409 -10.98 14.22 30.84
N VAL A 410 -10.31 14.79 31.84
CA VAL A 410 -8.94 15.32 31.64
C VAL A 410 -7.90 14.21 31.50
N LYS A 411 -8.07 13.07 32.18
CA LYS A 411 -7.21 11.90 31.97
C LYS A 411 -7.34 11.36 30.55
N LEU A 412 -8.58 11.25 30.04
CA LEU A 412 -8.83 10.82 28.66
C LEU A 412 -8.24 11.80 27.64
N ALA A 413 -8.41 13.11 27.86
CA ALA A 413 -7.84 14.15 27.02
C ALA A 413 -6.30 14.12 26.98
N TYR A 414 -5.66 13.82 28.13
CA TYR A 414 -4.22 13.66 28.22
C TYR A 414 -3.70 12.46 27.39
N VAL A 415 -4.32 11.31 27.54
CA VAL A 415 -3.94 10.09 26.77
C VAL A 415 -4.18 10.30 25.28
N GLN A 416 -5.29 10.95 24.92
CA GLN A 416 -5.59 11.31 23.53
C GLN A 416 -4.55 12.27 22.93
N ALA A 417 -4.06 13.25 23.71
CA ALA A 417 -3.01 14.16 23.24
C ALA A 417 -1.69 13.44 22.96
N ILE A 418 -1.31 12.43 23.78
CA ILE A 418 -0.14 11.59 23.51
C ILE A 418 -0.32 10.77 22.23
N TYR A 419 -1.48 10.19 22.04
CA TYR A 419 -1.80 9.45 20.82
C TYR A 419 -1.74 10.32 19.57
N ASP A 420 -2.31 11.55 19.64
CA ASP A 420 -2.26 12.51 18.54
C ASP A 420 -0.82 12.90 18.19
N TYR A 421 0.03 13.11 19.21
CA TYR A 421 1.46 13.34 19.03
C TYR A 421 2.15 12.19 18.30
N LEU A 422 1.94 10.94 18.75
CA LEU A 422 2.56 9.76 18.15
C LEU A 422 2.12 9.55 16.70
N ASN A 423 0.86 9.86 16.39
CA ASN A 423 0.36 9.82 15.02
C ASN A 423 0.98 10.91 14.14
N ALA A 424 1.02 12.16 14.62
CA ALA A 424 1.62 13.26 13.87
C ALA A 424 3.14 13.02 13.65
N ARG A 425 3.83 12.50 14.67
CA ARG A 425 5.21 12.05 14.57
C ARG A 425 5.38 10.98 13.48
N THR A 426 4.51 9.97 13.48
CA THR A 426 4.54 8.90 12.46
C THR A 426 4.30 9.45 11.05
N GLU A 427 3.44 10.47 10.90
CA GLU A 427 3.23 11.16 9.62
C GLU A 427 4.50 11.90 9.17
N LEU A 428 5.23 12.54 10.08
CA LEU A 428 6.49 13.20 9.75
C LEU A 428 7.59 12.20 9.36
N GLU A 429 7.72 11.11 10.12
CA GLU A 429 8.64 10.01 9.80
C GLU A 429 8.33 9.41 8.41
N GLN A 430 7.06 9.25 8.08
CA GLN A 430 6.62 8.78 6.75
C GLN A 430 7.04 9.76 5.64
N LEU A 431 6.89 11.07 5.84
CA LEU A 431 7.31 12.08 4.87
C LEU A 431 8.84 12.12 4.70
N LEU A 432 9.58 11.83 5.77
CA LEU A 432 11.05 11.75 5.79
C LEU A 432 11.59 10.40 5.32
N GLU A 433 10.73 9.40 5.11
CA GLU A 433 11.09 8.01 4.73
C GLU A 433 11.97 7.29 5.77
N GLN A 434 11.66 7.48 7.05
CA GLN A 434 12.38 6.90 8.19
C GLN A 434 11.68 5.69 8.82
#